data_b88deb3387f84b6329629521d68cecd6
#
_entry.id   b88deb3387f84b6329629521d68cecd6
#
_cell.length_a   1.000
_cell.length_b   1.000
_cell.length_c   1.000
_cell.angle_alpha   90.00
_cell.angle_beta   90.00
_cell.angle_gamma   90.00
#
_symmetry.space_group_name_H-M   'P 1'
#
loop_
_entity.id
_entity.type
_entity.pdbx_description
1 polymer ?
#
loop_
_entity_poly.entity_id
_entity_poly.type
_entity_poly.pdbx_seq_one_letter_code
_entity_poly.pdbx_strand_id
1 'polypeptide(L)'
;IQDSLVGSEMCIRDRNDDALVVELYAQQFNWKARYAGEDGVLGDANVRFLQDFDGKNLVGIDPTDRNGDDDIVVQELHLPVNREVVFRIRSQDVLHSAYMPHFRAQMNAVPGMINQFAFIPNVTTEEMRLRPEIVEKVRKINKIRFDKSEDLVASGDFPLDPYEFDFLLLCNKICGASHYNMQMKIIVETEEEFNRWLDDQPTFKEFVQ
;
A
#
# COMPACT_ATOMS: atom_id res chain seq x y z
N ILE A 1 -27.95 6.28 3.32
CA ILE A 1 -27.07 5.29 2.61
C ILE A 1 -26.13 6.01 1.62
N GLN A 2 -26.19 7.34 1.57
CA GLN A 2 -25.47 8.12 0.55
C GLN A 2 -24.12 8.70 1.02
N ASP A 3 -23.76 8.58 2.28
CA ASP A 3 -22.60 9.26 2.85
C ASP A 3 -21.40 8.36 3.18
N SER A 4 -21.39 7.10 2.74
CA SER A 4 -20.26 6.19 2.99
C SER A 4 -19.37 5.95 1.77
N LEU A 5 -19.42 6.85 0.80
CA LEU A 5 -18.63 6.75 -0.41
C LEU A 5 -17.31 7.47 -0.22
N VAL A 6 -16.25 6.74 0.07
CA VAL A 6 -14.93 7.14 -0.38
C VAL A 6 -15.05 7.25 -1.90
N GLY A 7 -15.16 8.48 -2.42
CA GLY A 7 -15.37 8.71 -3.83
C GLY A 7 -14.13 8.29 -4.62
N SER A 8 -14.23 7.20 -5.35
CA SER A 8 -13.29 6.89 -6.40
C SER A 8 -13.93 7.28 -7.73
N GLU A 9 -13.64 8.46 -8.21
CA GLU A 9 -13.90 8.76 -9.62
C GLU A 9 -12.75 8.14 -10.43
N MET A 10 -13.01 7.01 -11.02
CA MET A 10 -12.10 6.38 -11.97
C MET A 10 -12.23 7.13 -13.29
N CYS A 11 -11.56 8.28 -13.38
CA CYS A 11 -11.44 9.04 -14.61
C CYS A 11 -10.08 8.74 -15.25
N ILE A 12 -10.10 8.28 -16.50
CA ILE A 12 -8.98 8.49 -17.42
C ILE A 12 -8.98 10.00 -17.72
N ARG A 13 -8.40 10.77 -16.80
CA ARG A 13 -8.11 12.20 -17.00
C ARG A 13 -6.67 12.34 -17.46
N ASP A 14 -6.45 13.37 -18.27
CA ASP A 14 -5.09 13.90 -18.43
C ASP A 14 -4.51 14.12 -17.03
N ARG A 15 -3.32 13.58 -16.81
CA ARG A 15 -2.60 13.57 -15.54
C ARG A 15 -2.56 15.00 -14.98
N ASN A 16 -3.07 15.17 -13.77
CA ASN A 16 -2.84 16.41 -13.04
C ASN A 16 -1.36 16.49 -12.70
N ASP A 17 -0.68 17.60 -13.02
CA ASP A 17 0.77 17.78 -12.76
C ASP A 17 1.11 17.66 -11.26
N ASP A 18 0.12 17.81 -10.38
CA ASP A 18 0.22 17.74 -8.93
C ASP A 18 -0.10 16.33 -8.35
N ALA A 19 -0.40 15.34 -9.19
CA ALA A 19 -0.77 14.01 -8.72
C ALA A 19 0.44 13.28 -8.12
N LEU A 20 0.22 12.66 -6.95
CA LEU A 20 1.20 11.76 -6.36
C LEU A 20 1.29 10.48 -7.19
N VAL A 21 2.47 10.12 -7.66
CA VAL A 21 2.70 8.86 -8.37
C VAL A 21 3.27 7.83 -7.41
N VAL A 22 2.57 6.70 -7.28
CA VAL A 22 3.02 5.56 -6.46
C VAL A 22 3.08 4.31 -7.32
N GLU A 23 4.20 3.62 -7.30
CA GLU A 23 4.29 2.31 -7.92
C GLU A 23 4.02 1.22 -6.89
N LEU A 24 3.07 0.33 -7.18
CA LEU A 24 2.80 -0.88 -6.41
C LEU A 24 3.43 -2.08 -7.11
N TYR A 25 4.28 -2.79 -6.38
CA TYR A 25 5.00 -3.94 -6.88
C TYR A 25 4.57 -5.19 -6.12
N ALA A 26 3.93 -6.11 -6.84
CA ALA A 26 3.42 -7.37 -6.30
C ALA A 26 4.45 -8.49 -6.44
N GLN A 27 4.61 -9.27 -5.39
CA GLN A 27 5.44 -10.48 -5.32
C GLN A 27 4.73 -11.51 -4.42
N GLN A 28 4.93 -12.80 -4.65
CA GLN A 28 4.47 -13.85 -3.74
C GLN A 28 5.26 -13.80 -2.42
N PHE A 29 4.72 -13.36 -1.27
CA PHE A 29 3.32 -13.01 -1.02
C PHE A 29 3.25 -11.66 -0.29
N ASN A 30 3.80 -10.63 -0.88
CA ASN A 30 3.80 -9.28 -0.31
C ASN A 30 3.61 -8.20 -1.37
N TRP A 31 3.37 -6.99 -0.91
CA TRP A 31 3.35 -5.77 -1.70
C TRP A 31 4.52 -4.87 -1.28
N LYS A 32 5.00 -4.09 -2.22
CA LYS A 32 5.93 -2.98 -1.97
C LYS A 32 5.35 -1.73 -2.63
N ALA A 33 5.49 -0.59 -1.97
CA ALA A 33 5.17 0.70 -2.55
C ALA A 33 6.47 1.46 -2.83
N ARG A 34 6.55 2.10 -3.99
CA ARG A 34 7.66 2.97 -4.37
C ARG A 34 7.11 4.34 -4.70
N TYR A 35 7.67 5.35 -4.06
CA TYR A 35 7.39 6.75 -4.30
C TYR A 35 8.54 7.36 -5.08
N ALA A 36 8.20 8.27 -5.99
CA ALA A 36 9.19 9.17 -6.55
C ALA A 36 9.70 10.09 -5.44
N GLY A 37 10.99 10.33 -5.41
CA GLY A 37 11.61 11.20 -4.43
C GLY A 37 11.35 12.67 -4.69
N GLU A 38 12.33 13.52 -4.39
CA GLU A 38 12.23 14.98 -4.52
C GLU A 38 12.02 15.44 -5.97
N ASP A 39 12.55 14.69 -6.94
CA ASP A 39 12.43 15.06 -8.36
C ASP A 39 11.03 14.74 -8.94
N GLY A 40 10.18 13.99 -8.21
CA GLY A 40 8.84 13.60 -8.61
C GLY A 40 8.81 12.60 -9.79
N VAL A 41 9.94 12.00 -10.14
CA VAL A 41 10.08 11.09 -11.28
C VAL A 41 10.57 9.72 -10.80
N LEU A 42 9.76 8.68 -10.98
CA LEU A 42 10.20 7.31 -10.71
C LEU A 42 11.30 6.90 -11.69
N GLY A 43 12.44 6.45 -11.16
CA GLY A 43 13.51 5.87 -11.96
C GLY A 43 13.07 4.64 -12.73
N ASP A 44 13.76 4.35 -13.82
CA ASP A 44 13.53 3.13 -14.61
C ASP A 44 13.77 1.88 -13.75
N ALA A 45 12.96 0.85 -13.98
CA ALA A 45 13.07 -0.38 -13.21
C ALA A 45 12.85 -1.61 -14.11
N ASN A 46 13.68 -2.64 -13.88
CA ASN A 46 13.63 -3.88 -14.62
C ASN A 46 13.89 -5.08 -13.72
N VAL A 47 13.23 -6.19 -14.00
CA VAL A 47 13.36 -7.45 -13.23
C VAL A 47 14.81 -7.97 -13.18
N ARG A 48 15.64 -7.66 -14.16
CA ARG A 48 17.06 -8.08 -14.21
C ARG A 48 17.91 -7.43 -13.10
N PHE A 49 17.50 -6.31 -12.54
CA PHE A 49 18.18 -5.62 -11.44
C PHE A 49 17.68 -6.04 -10.06
N LEU A 50 16.69 -6.93 -10.01
CA LEU A 50 16.26 -7.51 -8.75
C LEU A 50 17.45 -8.19 -8.07
N GLN A 51 17.59 -7.97 -6.78
CA GLN A 51 18.69 -8.49 -5.95
C GLN A 51 20.07 -7.85 -6.16
N ASP A 52 20.24 -6.90 -7.08
CA ASP A 52 21.42 -6.07 -7.08
C ASP A 52 21.64 -5.44 -5.68
N PHE A 53 22.85 -5.04 -5.38
CA PHE A 53 23.25 -4.54 -4.06
C PHE A 53 22.97 -5.52 -2.91
N ASP A 54 23.42 -6.78 -3.06
CA ASP A 54 23.26 -7.86 -2.07
C ASP A 54 21.79 -8.14 -1.70
N GLY A 55 20.89 -8.01 -2.67
CA GLY A 55 19.46 -8.25 -2.51
C GLY A 55 18.65 -7.07 -1.96
N LYS A 56 19.25 -5.90 -1.81
CA LYS A 56 18.55 -4.69 -1.35
C LYS A 56 17.69 -4.05 -2.45
N ASN A 57 17.97 -4.31 -3.74
CA ASN A 57 17.16 -3.78 -4.84
C ASN A 57 15.84 -4.55 -4.99
N LEU A 58 14.88 -4.23 -4.16
CA LEU A 58 13.64 -5.00 -3.98
C LEU A 58 12.63 -4.85 -5.11
N VAL A 59 12.76 -3.82 -5.95
CA VAL A 59 11.82 -3.51 -7.04
C VAL A 59 12.51 -3.40 -8.41
N GLY A 60 13.83 -3.65 -8.44
CA GLY A 60 14.64 -3.69 -9.64
C GLY A 60 14.89 -2.31 -10.27
N ILE A 61 15.15 -1.28 -9.47
CA ILE A 61 15.54 0.05 -9.94
C ILE A 61 16.83 -0.07 -10.75
N ASP A 62 16.89 0.58 -11.91
CA ASP A 62 18.09 0.61 -12.75
C ASP A 62 19.18 1.46 -12.07
N PRO A 63 20.32 0.88 -11.66
CA PRO A 63 21.35 1.61 -10.95
C PRO A 63 22.09 2.64 -11.85
N THR A 64 21.81 2.67 -13.14
CA THR A 64 22.37 3.65 -14.06
C THR A 64 21.46 4.85 -14.31
N ASP A 65 20.18 4.74 -13.90
CA ASP A 65 19.22 5.84 -13.97
C ASP A 65 19.23 6.64 -12.67
N ARG A 66 19.68 7.89 -12.77
CA ARG A 66 19.79 8.75 -11.59
C ARG A 66 18.47 9.21 -11.01
N ASN A 67 17.38 9.16 -11.78
CA ASN A 67 16.05 9.46 -11.26
C ASN A 67 15.61 8.45 -10.19
N GLY A 68 16.23 7.27 -10.16
CA GLY A 68 15.95 6.27 -9.13
C GLY A 68 16.77 6.45 -7.85
N ASP A 69 17.75 7.34 -7.81
CA ASP A 69 18.63 7.53 -6.65
C ASP A 69 17.84 7.98 -5.40
N ASP A 70 16.82 8.82 -5.58
CA ASP A 70 15.98 9.40 -4.53
C ASP A 70 14.63 8.68 -4.36
N ASP A 71 14.33 7.65 -5.16
CA ASP A 71 13.15 6.81 -4.97
C ASP A 71 13.12 6.18 -3.57
N ILE A 72 11.92 6.07 -3.01
CA ILE A 72 11.68 5.52 -1.67
C ILE A 72 10.87 4.25 -1.78
N VAL A 73 11.37 3.14 -1.23
CA VAL A 73 10.70 1.82 -1.27
C VAL A 73 10.29 1.38 0.13
N VAL A 74 9.00 1.17 0.34
CA VAL A 74 8.41 0.85 1.65
C VAL A 74 7.44 -0.33 1.59
N GLN A 75 7.06 -0.83 2.78
CA GLN A 75 6.14 -1.95 2.96
C GLN A 75 4.79 -1.53 3.59
N GLU A 76 4.59 -0.25 3.81
CA GLU A 76 3.32 0.37 4.18
C GLU A 76 2.99 1.44 3.16
N LEU A 77 1.72 1.61 2.83
CA LEU A 77 1.28 2.57 1.82
C LEU A 77 0.68 3.80 2.51
N HIS A 78 1.38 4.92 2.42
CA HIS A 78 0.92 6.21 2.94
C HIS A 78 0.35 7.08 1.81
N LEU A 79 -0.78 7.72 2.05
CA LEU A 79 -1.49 8.52 1.05
C LEU A 79 -1.95 9.83 1.67
N PRO A 80 -1.71 10.97 1.01
CA PRO A 80 -2.27 12.24 1.44
C PRO A 80 -3.76 12.32 1.13
N VAL A 81 -4.56 12.81 2.07
CA VAL A 81 -6.00 13.06 1.87
C VAL A 81 -6.23 14.23 0.89
N ASN A 82 -7.29 14.14 0.08
CA ASN A 82 -7.71 15.15 -0.90
C ASN A 82 -6.71 15.43 -2.04
N ARG A 83 -5.66 14.62 -2.20
CA ARG A 83 -4.73 14.68 -3.33
C ARG A 83 -4.95 13.50 -4.27
N GLU A 84 -4.88 13.73 -5.58
CA GLU A 84 -4.94 12.65 -6.56
C GLU A 84 -3.71 11.75 -6.45
N VAL A 85 -3.96 10.43 -6.38
CA VAL A 85 -2.89 9.43 -6.36
C VAL A 85 -3.03 8.55 -7.60
N VAL A 86 -1.98 8.52 -8.40
CA VAL A 86 -1.86 7.66 -9.59
C VAL A 86 -1.03 6.45 -9.24
N PHE A 87 -1.64 5.29 -9.28
CA PHE A 87 -0.97 4.02 -9.04
C PHE A 87 -0.46 3.41 -10.35
N ARG A 88 0.82 3.08 -10.37
CA ARG A 88 1.45 2.22 -11.38
C ARG A 88 1.63 0.84 -10.77
N ILE A 89 1.04 -0.18 -11.37
CA ILE A 89 0.99 -1.52 -10.78
C ILE A 89 1.75 -2.50 -11.64
N ARG A 90 2.73 -3.16 -11.02
CA ARG A 90 3.55 -4.20 -11.65
C ARG A 90 3.53 -5.48 -10.81
N SER A 91 3.86 -6.58 -11.44
CA SER A 91 4.12 -7.87 -10.78
C SER A 91 5.49 -8.40 -11.13
N GLN A 92 6.16 -8.97 -10.12
CA GLN A 92 7.45 -9.62 -10.26
C GLN A 92 7.34 -11.03 -10.85
N ASP A 93 6.30 -11.77 -10.47
CA ASP A 93 6.23 -13.22 -10.65
C ASP A 93 4.95 -13.69 -11.34
N VAL A 94 3.83 -13.79 -10.61
CA VAL A 94 2.56 -14.30 -11.14
C VAL A 94 1.50 -13.19 -11.21
N LEU A 95 0.30 -13.53 -11.66
CA LEU A 95 -0.83 -12.62 -11.63
C LEU A 95 -1.28 -12.36 -10.18
N HIS A 96 -1.36 -11.09 -9.81
CA HIS A 96 -1.99 -10.59 -8.59
C HIS A 96 -3.10 -9.61 -8.96
N SER A 97 -3.80 -9.10 -7.97
CA SER A 97 -4.77 -8.02 -8.17
C SER A 97 -4.73 -7.09 -6.96
N ALA A 98 -4.35 -5.84 -7.19
CA ALA A 98 -4.42 -4.81 -6.17
C ALA A 98 -5.89 -4.47 -5.91
N TYR A 99 -6.37 -4.81 -4.73
CA TYR A 99 -7.75 -4.60 -4.31
C TYR A 99 -7.80 -3.79 -3.01
N MET A 100 -8.39 -2.62 -3.10
CA MET A 100 -8.56 -1.68 -2.00
C MET A 100 -10.06 -1.53 -1.72
N PRO A 101 -10.66 -2.39 -0.88
CA PRO A 101 -12.12 -2.48 -0.74
C PRO A 101 -12.78 -1.18 -0.29
N HIS A 102 -12.16 -0.43 0.61
CA HIS A 102 -12.70 0.82 1.12
C HIS A 102 -12.66 1.96 0.10
N PHE A 103 -11.76 1.89 -0.89
CA PHE A 103 -11.66 2.84 -1.99
C PHE A 103 -12.42 2.35 -3.24
N ARG A 104 -13.02 1.15 -3.20
CA ARG A 104 -13.69 0.48 -4.34
C ARG A 104 -12.80 0.38 -5.59
N ALA A 105 -11.50 0.31 -5.37
CA ALA A 105 -10.51 0.24 -6.43
C ALA A 105 -9.99 -1.19 -6.58
N GLN A 106 -9.86 -1.64 -7.81
CA GLN A 106 -9.27 -2.92 -8.16
C GLN A 106 -8.58 -2.84 -9.50
N MET A 107 -7.33 -3.33 -9.57
CA MET A 107 -6.57 -3.44 -10.81
C MET A 107 -5.65 -4.67 -10.75
N ASN A 108 -5.57 -5.40 -11.85
CA ASN A 108 -4.67 -6.55 -11.95
C ASN A 108 -3.21 -6.12 -12.04
N ALA A 109 -2.35 -6.82 -11.30
CA ALA A 109 -0.91 -6.75 -11.43
C ALA A 109 -0.47 -7.91 -12.36
N VAL A 110 -0.06 -7.57 -13.56
CA VAL A 110 0.28 -8.54 -14.62
C VAL A 110 1.79 -8.50 -14.87
N PRO A 111 2.49 -9.65 -14.80
CA PRO A 111 3.91 -9.70 -15.13
C PRO A 111 4.19 -9.14 -16.53
N GLY A 112 5.20 -8.27 -16.63
CA GLY A 112 5.59 -7.64 -17.90
C GLY A 112 4.69 -6.50 -18.38
N MET A 113 3.68 -6.09 -17.59
CA MET A 113 2.81 -4.95 -17.90
C MET A 113 2.81 -3.96 -16.76
N ILE A 114 2.65 -2.67 -17.10
CA ILE A 114 2.38 -1.61 -16.13
C ILE A 114 0.91 -1.21 -16.32
N ASN A 115 0.08 -1.54 -15.34
CA ASN A 115 -1.29 -1.08 -15.28
C ASN A 115 -1.39 0.19 -14.44
N GLN A 116 -2.37 1.04 -14.73
CA GLN A 116 -2.55 2.31 -14.01
C GLN A 116 -4.00 2.53 -13.64
N PHE A 117 -4.24 3.11 -12.49
CA PHE A 117 -5.50 3.72 -12.10
C PHE A 117 -5.24 4.86 -11.10
N ALA A 118 -6.19 5.73 -10.92
CA ALA A 118 -6.08 6.86 -10.01
C ALA A 118 -7.35 7.03 -9.17
N PHE A 119 -7.19 7.55 -7.97
CA PHE A 119 -8.29 8.02 -7.13
C PHE A 119 -7.82 9.12 -6.16
N ILE A 120 -8.77 9.78 -5.52
CA ILE A 120 -8.51 10.78 -4.49
C ILE A 120 -9.04 10.24 -3.17
N PRO A 121 -8.18 9.97 -2.17
CA PRO A 121 -8.62 9.66 -0.81
C PRO A 121 -9.31 10.89 -0.21
N ASN A 122 -10.50 10.74 0.35
CA ASN A 122 -11.30 11.88 0.87
C ASN A 122 -11.53 11.83 2.39
N VAL A 123 -10.92 10.89 3.08
CA VAL A 123 -11.02 10.73 4.54
C VAL A 123 -9.73 10.13 5.07
N THR A 124 -9.24 10.65 6.20
CA THR A 124 -8.05 10.10 6.86
C THR A 124 -8.35 8.79 7.57
N THR A 125 -7.30 8.01 7.87
CA THR A 125 -7.43 6.77 8.65
C THR A 125 -7.98 7.07 10.05
N GLU A 126 -7.55 8.15 10.67
CA GLU A 126 -8.01 8.56 12.00
C GLU A 126 -9.49 8.96 12.00
N GLU A 127 -9.91 9.79 11.04
CA GLU A 127 -11.31 10.15 10.88
C GLU A 127 -12.18 8.91 10.64
N MET A 128 -11.68 7.95 9.86
CA MET A 128 -12.39 6.70 9.61
C MET A 128 -12.54 5.85 10.87
N ARG A 129 -11.51 5.80 11.72
CA ARG A 129 -11.53 5.09 13.01
C ARG A 129 -12.57 5.66 13.97
N LEU A 130 -12.87 6.96 13.89
CA LEU A 130 -13.85 7.64 14.73
C LEU A 130 -15.30 7.45 14.27
N ARG A 131 -15.55 6.90 13.07
CA ARG A 131 -16.90 6.68 12.58
C ARG A 131 -17.64 5.65 13.42
N PRO A 132 -18.90 5.92 13.81
CA PRO A 132 -19.65 5.04 14.72
C PRO A 132 -19.74 3.58 14.25
N GLU A 133 -19.91 3.36 12.93
CA GLU A 133 -19.96 2.02 12.34
C GLU A 133 -18.63 1.27 12.45
N ILE A 134 -17.50 1.98 12.36
CA ILE A 134 -16.16 1.40 12.52
C ILE A 134 -15.89 1.10 13.99
N VAL A 135 -16.20 2.03 14.88
CA VAL A 135 -16.07 1.83 16.33
C VAL A 135 -16.85 0.58 16.78
N GLU A 136 -18.09 0.44 16.33
CA GLU A 136 -18.91 -0.72 16.65
C GLU A 136 -18.36 -2.02 16.05
N LYS A 137 -17.83 -1.98 14.82
CA LYS A 137 -17.16 -3.12 14.18
C LYS A 137 -15.92 -3.54 14.97
N VAL A 138 -15.05 -2.59 15.34
CA VAL A 138 -13.84 -2.84 16.14
C VAL A 138 -14.20 -3.45 17.48
N ARG A 139 -15.21 -2.91 18.17
CA ARG A 139 -15.70 -3.43 19.45
C ARG A 139 -16.16 -4.88 19.36
N LYS A 140 -16.92 -5.24 18.30
CA LYS A 140 -17.38 -6.61 18.08
C LYS A 140 -16.21 -7.58 17.80
N ILE A 141 -15.26 -7.16 16.97
CA ILE A 141 -14.07 -7.97 16.67
C ILE A 141 -13.24 -8.19 17.93
N ASN A 142 -13.00 -7.13 18.70
CA ASN A 142 -12.19 -7.21 19.92
C ASN A 142 -12.85 -8.05 21.01
N LYS A 143 -14.18 -8.04 21.08
CA LYS A 143 -14.88 -9.00 21.95
C LYS A 143 -14.58 -10.46 21.56
N ILE A 144 -14.67 -10.81 20.28
CA ILE A 144 -14.37 -12.15 19.80
C ILE A 144 -12.91 -12.52 20.05
N ARG A 145 -11.98 -11.57 19.84
CA ARG A 145 -10.55 -11.78 20.10
C ARG A 145 -10.28 -12.00 21.58
N PHE A 146 -10.94 -11.25 22.44
CA PHE A 146 -10.84 -11.40 23.90
C PHE A 146 -11.32 -12.78 24.34
N ASP A 147 -12.52 -13.19 23.92
CA ASP A 147 -13.09 -14.51 24.25
C ASP A 147 -12.14 -15.64 23.80
N LYS A 148 -11.57 -15.53 22.58
CA LYS A 148 -10.57 -16.50 22.07
C LYS A 148 -9.25 -16.45 22.82
N SER A 149 -8.83 -15.29 23.30
CA SER A 149 -7.58 -15.15 24.05
C SER A 149 -7.63 -15.84 25.40
N GLU A 150 -8.80 -15.90 26.06
CA GLU A 150 -8.99 -16.66 27.29
C GLU A 150 -8.72 -18.15 27.06
N ASP A 151 -9.24 -18.72 25.95
CA ASP A 151 -9.00 -20.13 25.58
C ASP A 151 -7.53 -20.40 25.23
N LEU A 152 -6.88 -19.49 24.47
CA LEU A 152 -5.48 -19.59 24.10
C LEU A 152 -4.57 -19.57 25.34
N VAL A 153 -4.78 -18.62 26.24
CA VAL A 153 -3.99 -18.50 27.48
C VAL A 153 -4.20 -19.75 28.36
N ALA A 154 -5.41 -20.29 28.42
CA ALA A 154 -5.70 -21.52 29.15
C ALA A 154 -4.98 -22.75 28.57
N SER A 155 -4.67 -22.74 27.27
CA SER A 155 -3.88 -23.79 26.58
C SER A 155 -2.37 -23.52 26.57
N GLY A 156 -1.90 -22.41 27.14
CA GLY A 156 -0.48 -22.03 27.22
C GLY A 156 0.03 -21.23 26.04
N ASP A 157 -0.85 -20.72 25.19
CA ASP A 157 -0.54 -19.85 24.07
C ASP A 157 -0.64 -18.35 24.44
N PHE A 158 -0.18 -17.48 23.53
CA PHE A 158 -0.26 -16.03 23.72
C PHE A 158 -1.66 -15.49 23.37
N PRO A 159 -2.13 -14.43 24.08
CA PRO A 159 -3.39 -13.76 23.72
C PRO A 159 -3.27 -13.08 22.35
N LEU A 160 -4.42 -12.91 21.69
CA LEU A 160 -4.50 -12.16 20.43
C LEU A 160 -4.39 -10.66 20.71
N ASP A 161 -3.62 -9.95 19.92
CA ASP A 161 -3.56 -8.49 19.97
C ASP A 161 -4.92 -7.87 19.65
N PRO A 162 -5.29 -6.72 20.27
CA PRO A 162 -6.46 -5.99 19.89
C PRO A 162 -6.45 -5.61 18.40
N TYR A 163 -7.62 -5.75 17.76
CA TYR A 163 -7.80 -5.30 16.38
C TYR A 163 -8.01 -3.78 16.37
N GLU A 164 -7.29 -3.12 15.49
CA GLU A 164 -7.51 -1.73 15.10
C GLU A 164 -7.91 -1.66 13.63
N PHE A 165 -8.73 -0.68 13.28
CA PHE A 165 -9.11 -0.48 11.89
C PHE A 165 -7.96 0.16 11.11
N ASP A 166 -7.62 -0.44 9.97
CA ASP A 166 -6.77 0.14 8.94
C ASP A 166 -7.42 -0.05 7.56
N PHE A 167 -7.13 0.86 6.65
CA PHE A 167 -7.33 0.59 5.24
C PHE A 167 -6.34 -0.48 4.78
N LEU A 168 -6.77 -1.32 3.85
CA LEU A 168 -5.94 -2.43 3.36
C LEU A 168 -5.90 -2.50 1.84
N LEU A 169 -4.71 -2.75 1.33
CA LEU A 169 -4.47 -3.29 0.01
C LEU A 169 -4.38 -4.82 0.13
N LEU A 170 -5.25 -5.52 -0.55
CA LEU A 170 -5.35 -6.98 -0.54
C LEU A 170 -5.01 -7.53 -1.92
N CYS A 171 -4.59 -8.79 -1.98
CA CYS A 171 -4.56 -9.52 -3.24
C CYS A 171 -5.93 -10.17 -3.50
N ASN A 172 -6.58 -9.86 -4.62
CA ASN A 172 -7.89 -10.45 -5.00
C ASN A 172 -7.79 -11.42 -6.20
N LYS A 173 -6.59 -11.94 -6.46
CA LYS A 173 -6.34 -12.98 -7.46
C LYS A 173 -5.55 -14.10 -6.81
N ILE A 174 -6.07 -15.35 -6.83
CA ILE A 174 -5.35 -16.49 -6.25
C ILE A 174 -3.96 -16.58 -6.88
N CYS A 175 -2.94 -16.33 -6.08
CA CYS A 175 -1.54 -16.24 -6.51
C CYS A 175 -0.64 -17.31 -5.90
N GLY A 176 -1.16 -18.18 -5.04
CA GLY A 176 -0.40 -19.28 -4.43
C GLY A 176 -0.83 -19.59 -2.99
N ALA A 177 0.01 -20.34 -2.27
CA ALA A 177 -0.33 -20.93 -0.97
C ALA A 177 -0.63 -19.89 0.12
N SER A 178 0.10 -18.77 0.16
CA SER A 178 -0.10 -17.69 1.14
C SER A 178 -0.88 -16.50 0.60
N HIS A 179 -1.65 -16.71 -0.47
CA HIS A 179 -2.54 -15.70 -1.04
C HIS A 179 -3.45 -15.02 0.00
N TYR A 180 -3.96 -15.79 0.95
CA TYR A 180 -4.87 -15.30 2.00
C TYR A 180 -4.22 -14.25 2.93
N ASN A 181 -2.90 -14.22 3.02
CA ASN A 181 -2.14 -13.30 3.87
C ASN A 181 -1.43 -12.19 3.08
N MET A 182 -1.62 -12.14 1.75
CA MET A 182 -0.99 -11.10 0.92
C MET A 182 -1.76 -9.80 1.03
N GLN A 183 -1.32 -8.96 1.96
CA GLN A 183 -1.92 -7.66 2.27
C GLN A 183 -0.85 -6.62 2.62
N MET A 184 -1.21 -5.34 2.45
CA MET A 184 -0.43 -4.19 2.86
C MET A 184 -1.36 -3.19 3.55
N LYS A 185 -0.88 -2.58 4.63
CA LYS A 185 -1.58 -1.51 5.34
C LYS A 185 -1.56 -0.24 4.50
N ILE A 186 -2.69 0.47 4.47
CA ILE A 186 -2.80 1.80 3.87
C ILE A 186 -3.10 2.79 4.99
N ILE A 187 -2.33 3.85 5.06
CA ILE A 187 -2.51 4.96 5.99
C ILE A 187 -2.85 6.19 5.16
N VAL A 188 -4.03 6.76 5.39
CA VAL A 188 -4.41 8.05 4.80
C VAL A 188 -4.28 9.10 5.87
N GLU A 189 -3.52 10.13 5.58
CA GLU A 189 -3.14 11.18 6.52
C GLU A 189 -3.21 12.56 5.88
N THR A 190 -2.97 13.61 6.65
CA THR A 190 -2.89 14.96 6.10
C THR A 190 -1.66 15.11 5.21
N GLU A 191 -1.67 16.09 4.30
CA GLU A 191 -0.52 16.38 3.43
C GLU A 191 0.75 16.66 4.25
N GLU A 192 0.61 17.36 5.38
CA GLU A 192 1.75 17.70 6.25
C GLU A 192 2.34 16.47 6.95
N GLU A 193 1.49 15.54 7.39
CA GLU A 193 1.92 14.29 8.01
C GLU A 193 2.58 13.37 6.98
N PHE A 194 1.98 13.27 5.80
CA PHE A 194 2.52 12.50 4.68
C PHE A 194 3.91 12.98 4.27
N ASN A 195 4.10 14.29 4.08
CA ASN A 195 5.39 14.85 3.69
C ASN A 195 6.44 14.59 4.77
N ARG A 196 6.11 14.78 6.05
CA ARG A 196 7.01 14.48 7.16
C ARG A 196 7.40 13.01 7.20
N TRP A 197 6.41 12.11 7.01
CA TRP A 197 6.68 10.68 6.95
C TRP A 197 7.59 10.32 5.76
N LEU A 198 7.36 10.93 4.59
CA LEU A 198 8.15 10.67 3.39
C LEU A 198 9.60 11.13 3.56
N ASP A 199 9.80 12.30 4.15
CA ASP A 199 11.13 12.87 4.44
C ASP A 199 11.95 12.01 5.43
N ASP A 200 11.27 11.28 6.31
CA ASP A 200 11.91 10.37 7.28
C ASP A 200 12.31 9.00 6.66
N GLN A 201 11.89 8.71 5.43
CA GLN A 201 12.22 7.44 4.78
C GLN A 201 13.59 7.51 4.08
N PRO A 202 14.38 6.41 4.13
CA PRO A 202 15.63 6.35 3.39
C PRO A 202 15.38 6.29 1.88
N THR A 203 16.14 7.06 1.13
CA THR A 203 16.16 6.97 -0.32
C THR A 203 16.77 5.63 -0.77
N PHE A 204 16.52 5.24 -2.02
CA PHE A 204 17.11 4.01 -2.59
C PHE A 204 18.63 4.04 -2.49
N LYS A 205 19.25 5.16 -2.81
CA LYS A 205 20.70 5.34 -2.74
C LYS A 205 21.26 5.17 -1.33
N GLU A 206 20.58 5.69 -0.32
CA GLU A 206 20.95 5.53 1.08
C GLU A 206 20.75 4.09 1.57
N PHE A 207 19.67 3.46 1.12
CA PHE A 207 19.32 2.09 1.52
C PHE A 207 20.29 1.04 0.98
N VAL A 208 20.85 1.24 -0.23
CA VAL A 208 21.74 0.26 -0.87
C VAL A 208 23.21 0.44 -0.49
N GLN A 209 23.60 1.58 0.11
CA GLN A 209 24.93 1.80 0.66
C GLN A 209 25.13 1.01 1.96
#